data_1273bf632405be77ee59fabd42d8e83b
#
_entry.id   1273bf632405be77ee59fabd42d8e83b
#
_cell.length_a   1.000
_cell.length_b   1.000
_cell.length_c   1.000
_cell.angle_alpha   90.00
_cell.angle_beta   90.00
_cell.angle_gamma   90.00
#
_symmetry.space_group_name_H-M   'P 1'
#
loop_
_entity.id
_entity.type
_entity.pdbx_description
1 polymer ?
#
loop_
_entity_poly.entity_id
_entity_poly.type
_entity_poly.pdbx_seq_one_letter_code
_entity_poly.pdbx_strand_id
1 'polypeptide(L)'
;MMKKIVVALGGNAILTDDPSAQGQGKALEKTAKQLIEFVKKGYQVVITHGNGPQVGNLLLQQEGGASDHNPAMPLDTVGSMTQGEIGLWLANALNMELIRAGFDKKRVATIMTRTLVDKDDPAFKSPSKPIGPFYT
;
A
#
# COMPACT_ATOMS: atom_id res chain seq x y z
N MET A 1 22.25 -11.23 -17.98
CA MET A 1 21.16 -10.23 -17.87
C MET A 1 20.42 -10.47 -16.57
N MET A 2 20.27 -9.47 -15.68
CA MET A 2 19.51 -9.63 -14.43
C MET A 2 18.01 -9.83 -14.77
N LYS A 3 17.40 -10.85 -14.19
CA LYS A 3 15.97 -11.14 -14.36
C LYS A 3 15.15 -10.17 -13.51
N LYS A 4 14.07 -9.65 -14.05
CA LYS A 4 13.10 -8.79 -13.34
C LYS A 4 11.82 -9.58 -13.04
N ILE A 5 11.21 -9.31 -11.90
CA ILE A 5 9.91 -9.87 -11.52
C ILE A 5 9.02 -8.76 -10.97
N VAL A 6 7.75 -8.79 -11.35
CA VAL A 6 6.72 -7.94 -10.75
C VAL A 6 5.85 -8.84 -9.87
N VAL A 7 5.67 -8.45 -8.62
CA VAL A 7 4.83 -9.14 -7.65
C VAL A 7 3.68 -8.23 -7.27
N ALA A 8 2.45 -8.63 -7.59
CA ALA A 8 1.25 -7.93 -7.18
C ALA A 8 0.75 -8.46 -5.84
N LEU A 9 0.70 -7.61 -4.82
CA LEU A 9 0.16 -7.94 -3.51
C LEU A 9 -1.34 -7.63 -3.48
N GLY A 10 -2.15 -8.68 -3.36
CA GLY A 10 -3.58 -8.57 -3.15
C GLY A 10 -3.92 -8.26 -1.68
N GLY A 11 -5.22 -8.07 -1.39
CA GLY A 11 -5.71 -7.71 -0.07
C GLY A 11 -5.19 -8.63 1.06
N ASN A 12 -5.20 -9.94 0.85
CA ASN A 12 -4.75 -10.93 1.84
C ASN A 12 -3.25 -10.82 2.23
N ALA A 13 -2.44 -10.16 1.43
CA ALA A 13 -1.03 -9.95 1.74
C ALA A 13 -0.80 -8.73 2.65
N ILE A 14 -1.81 -7.87 2.79
CA ILE A 14 -1.73 -6.59 3.50
C ILE A 14 -2.82 -6.49 4.58
N LEU A 15 -3.97 -7.13 4.35
CA LEU A 15 -5.13 -7.09 5.23
C LEU A 15 -4.95 -8.06 6.40
N THR A 16 -5.28 -7.59 7.59
CA THR A 16 -5.43 -8.41 8.81
C THR A 16 -6.74 -8.06 9.49
N ASP A 17 -7.20 -8.92 10.40
CA ASP A 17 -8.33 -8.61 11.29
C ASP A 17 -8.00 -7.45 12.25
N ASP A 18 -6.71 -7.14 12.41
CA ASP A 18 -6.21 -6.01 13.19
C ASP A 18 -5.84 -4.85 12.25
N PRO A 19 -6.68 -3.80 12.15
CA PRO A 19 -6.43 -2.65 11.27
C PRO A 19 -5.37 -1.68 11.80
N SER A 20 -4.81 -1.94 12.99
CA SER A 20 -3.76 -1.10 13.56
C SER A 20 -2.48 -1.13 12.72
N ALA A 21 -1.66 -0.09 12.85
CA ALA A 21 -0.33 -0.04 12.22
C ALA A 21 0.53 -1.26 12.61
N GLN A 22 0.40 -1.74 13.84
CA GLN A 22 1.12 -2.91 14.31
C GLN A 22 0.63 -4.21 13.64
N GLY A 23 -0.68 -4.37 13.50
CA GLY A 23 -1.29 -5.54 12.84
C GLY A 23 -0.89 -5.61 11.37
N GLN A 24 -1.06 -4.50 10.66
CA GLN A 24 -0.70 -4.40 9.24
C GLN A 24 0.82 -4.57 9.02
N GLY A 25 1.65 -3.98 9.88
CA GLY A 25 3.10 -4.17 9.86
C GLY A 25 3.52 -5.63 9.99
N LYS A 26 2.91 -6.38 10.92
CA LYS A 26 3.16 -7.83 11.09
C LYS A 26 2.79 -8.65 9.85
N ALA A 27 1.70 -8.29 9.15
CA ALA A 27 1.33 -8.96 7.89
C ALA A 27 2.38 -8.72 6.81
N LEU A 28 2.84 -7.47 6.68
CA LEU A 28 3.88 -7.11 5.72
C LEU A 28 5.24 -7.72 6.04
N GLU A 29 5.57 -7.95 7.31
CA GLU A 29 6.76 -8.72 7.69
C GLU A 29 6.71 -10.16 7.17
N LYS A 30 5.56 -10.84 7.26
CA LYS A 30 5.39 -12.19 6.69
C LYS A 30 5.55 -12.16 5.18
N THR A 31 4.96 -11.17 4.53
CA THR A 31 5.08 -10.96 3.08
C THR A 31 6.52 -10.69 2.66
N ALA A 32 7.24 -9.85 3.40
CA ALA A 32 8.65 -9.54 3.13
C ALA A 32 9.55 -10.78 3.19
N LYS A 33 9.31 -11.70 4.13
CA LYS A 33 10.02 -12.99 4.22
C LYS A 33 9.84 -13.87 2.99
N GLN A 34 8.71 -13.77 2.31
CA GLN A 34 8.48 -14.48 1.05
C GLN A 34 9.15 -13.77 -0.13
N LEU A 35 9.08 -12.44 -0.15
CA LEU A 35 9.62 -11.62 -1.22
C LEU A 35 11.14 -11.64 -1.29
N ILE A 36 11.82 -11.74 -0.15
CA ILE A 36 13.29 -11.81 -0.09
C ILE A 36 13.85 -13.02 -0.85
N GLU A 37 13.10 -14.10 -0.97
CA GLU A 37 13.52 -15.29 -1.69
C GLU A 37 13.76 -15.02 -3.20
N PHE A 38 13.01 -14.09 -3.79
CA PHE A 38 13.28 -13.66 -5.16
C PHE A 38 14.59 -12.88 -5.26
N VAL A 39 14.89 -12.05 -4.28
CA VAL A 39 16.14 -11.30 -4.24
C VAL A 39 17.32 -12.24 -4.08
N LYS A 40 17.22 -13.27 -3.21
CA LYS A 40 18.23 -14.32 -3.03
C LYS A 40 18.50 -15.09 -4.32
N LYS A 41 17.47 -15.29 -5.15
CA LYS A 41 17.59 -15.92 -6.48
C LYS A 41 18.11 -14.96 -7.56
N GLY A 42 18.50 -13.75 -7.21
CA GLY A 42 19.10 -12.77 -8.12
C GLY A 42 18.10 -11.96 -8.96
N TYR A 43 16.82 -11.95 -8.61
CA TYR A 43 15.82 -11.10 -9.28
C TYR A 43 15.90 -9.65 -8.82
N GLN A 44 15.63 -8.75 -9.75
CA GLN A 44 15.18 -7.39 -9.44
C GLN A 44 13.67 -7.44 -9.22
N VAL A 45 13.23 -7.05 -8.03
CA VAL A 45 11.82 -7.16 -7.63
C VAL A 45 11.14 -5.81 -7.70
N VAL A 46 10.02 -5.75 -8.41
CA VAL A 46 9.08 -4.64 -8.39
C VAL A 46 7.81 -5.14 -7.70
N ILE A 47 7.32 -4.40 -6.72
CA ILE A 47 6.13 -4.78 -5.96
C ILE A 47 5.04 -3.76 -6.26
N THR A 48 3.85 -4.24 -6.55
CA THR A 48 2.63 -3.42 -6.66
C THR A 48 1.63 -3.87 -5.62
N HIS A 49 0.78 -2.96 -5.14
CA HIS A 49 -0.22 -3.28 -4.13
C HIS A 49 -1.48 -2.44 -4.30
N GLY A 50 -2.61 -2.94 -3.78
CA GLY A 50 -3.81 -2.18 -3.57
C GLY A 50 -3.81 -1.47 -2.20
N ASN A 51 -4.81 -0.65 -1.93
CA ASN A 51 -4.91 0.16 -0.71
C ASN A 51 -6.38 0.39 -0.25
N GLY A 52 -7.35 -0.33 -0.80
CA GLY A 52 -8.78 -0.07 -0.54
C GLY A 52 -9.16 0.02 0.94
N PRO A 53 -8.83 -0.96 1.79
CA PRO A 53 -9.13 -0.92 3.22
C PRO A 53 -8.46 0.24 3.95
N GLN A 54 -7.21 0.54 3.62
CA GLN A 54 -6.46 1.64 4.22
C GLN A 54 -7.07 3.00 3.86
N VAL A 55 -7.50 3.17 2.60
CA VAL A 55 -8.22 4.36 2.16
C VAL A 55 -9.52 4.51 2.95
N GLY A 56 -10.32 3.44 3.09
CA GLY A 56 -11.55 3.48 3.87
C GLY A 56 -11.33 3.90 5.32
N ASN A 57 -10.36 3.29 6.00
CA ASN A 57 -10.01 3.65 7.37
C ASN A 57 -9.55 5.10 7.50
N LEU A 58 -8.69 5.55 6.58
CA LEU A 58 -8.16 6.91 6.64
C LEU A 58 -9.25 7.95 6.33
N LEU A 59 -10.21 7.66 5.46
CA LEU A 59 -11.37 8.54 5.23
C LEU A 59 -12.19 8.72 6.51
N LEU A 60 -12.47 7.65 7.25
CA LEU A 60 -13.15 7.73 8.55
C LEU A 60 -12.39 8.59 9.56
N GLN A 61 -11.06 8.45 9.60
CA GLN A 61 -10.20 9.29 10.47
C GLN A 61 -10.25 10.76 10.03
N GLN A 62 -10.25 11.03 8.72
CA GLN A 62 -10.37 12.38 8.19
C GLN A 62 -11.73 13.01 8.55
N GLU A 63 -12.82 12.27 8.40
CA GLU A 63 -14.17 12.73 8.79
C GLU A 63 -14.27 12.99 10.29
N GLY A 64 -13.75 12.06 11.11
CA GLY A 64 -13.78 12.20 12.57
C GLY A 64 -12.94 13.36 13.12
N GLY A 65 -11.91 13.78 12.39
CA GLY A 65 -11.04 14.93 12.77
C GLY A 65 -11.34 16.22 12.00
N ALA A 66 -12.33 16.22 11.11
CA ALA A 66 -12.61 17.37 10.26
C ALA A 66 -13.23 18.55 11.03
N SER A 67 -12.81 19.77 10.66
CA SER A 67 -13.37 21.04 11.14
C SER A 67 -13.11 22.16 10.12
N ASP A 68 -13.68 23.34 10.35
CA ASP A 68 -13.42 24.51 9.48
C ASP A 68 -11.94 24.90 9.43
N HIS A 69 -11.20 24.63 10.50
CA HIS A 69 -9.75 24.89 10.58
C HIS A 69 -8.88 23.71 10.14
N ASN A 70 -9.46 22.53 10.00
CA ASN A 70 -8.79 21.30 9.59
C ASN A 70 -9.72 20.49 8.69
N PRO A 71 -9.91 20.91 7.44
CA PRO A 71 -10.81 20.20 6.52
C PRO A 71 -10.28 18.82 6.15
N ALA A 72 -11.18 17.87 5.94
CA ALA A 72 -10.83 16.54 5.46
C ALA A 72 -10.13 16.59 4.10
N MET A 73 -9.16 15.72 3.88
CA MET A 73 -8.47 15.59 2.59
C MET A 73 -9.35 14.87 1.57
N PRO A 74 -9.28 15.27 0.28
CA PRO A 74 -10.04 14.62 -0.78
C PRO A 74 -9.50 13.22 -1.06
N LEU A 75 -10.33 12.38 -1.68
CA LEU A 75 -10.09 10.95 -1.90
C LEU A 75 -8.76 10.65 -2.62
N ASP A 76 -8.39 11.45 -3.60
CA ASP A 76 -7.13 11.28 -4.35
C ASP A 76 -5.91 11.52 -3.45
N THR A 77 -5.98 12.51 -2.56
CA THR A 77 -4.95 12.80 -1.57
C THR A 77 -4.87 11.69 -0.54
N VAL A 78 -6.01 11.23 0.00
CA VAL A 78 -6.07 10.08 0.93
C VAL A 78 -5.50 8.83 0.27
N GLY A 79 -5.80 8.59 -1.01
CA GLY A 79 -5.18 7.53 -1.80
C GLY A 79 -3.66 7.61 -1.84
N SER A 80 -3.12 8.82 -1.99
CA SER A 80 -1.66 9.05 -1.96
C SER A 80 -1.07 8.86 -0.56
N MET A 81 -1.75 9.28 0.48
CA MET A 81 -1.34 9.08 1.88
C MET A 81 -1.20 7.58 2.19
N THR A 82 -2.15 6.76 1.76
CA THR A 82 -2.11 5.31 1.97
C THR A 82 -1.04 4.61 1.13
N GLN A 83 -0.66 5.13 -0.03
CA GLN A 83 0.52 4.64 -0.76
C GLN A 83 1.80 4.84 0.06
N GLY A 84 1.94 6.00 0.70
CA GLY A 84 3.05 6.30 1.61
C GLY A 84 3.04 5.40 2.85
N GLU A 85 1.89 5.21 3.48
CA GLU A 85 1.69 4.37 4.64
C GLU A 85 2.14 2.92 4.39
N ILE A 86 1.54 2.27 3.39
CA ILE A 86 1.88 0.88 3.02
C ILE A 86 3.33 0.80 2.56
N GLY A 87 3.76 1.77 1.76
CA GLY A 87 5.13 1.83 1.24
C GLY A 87 6.17 1.92 2.35
N LEU A 88 5.93 2.72 3.39
CA LEU A 88 6.79 2.82 4.56
C LEU A 88 6.91 1.48 5.30
N TRP A 89 5.78 0.86 5.62
CA TRP A 89 5.78 -0.41 6.35
C TRP A 89 6.44 -1.53 5.56
N LEU A 90 6.12 -1.64 4.26
CA LEU A 90 6.70 -2.66 3.39
C LEU A 90 8.20 -2.43 3.16
N ALA A 91 8.64 -1.18 2.98
CA ALA A 91 10.04 -0.85 2.83
C ALA A 91 10.82 -1.18 4.11
N ASN A 92 10.29 -0.88 5.28
CA ASN A 92 10.90 -1.23 6.56
C ASN A 92 11.06 -2.76 6.71
N ALA A 93 9.99 -3.51 6.46
CA ALA A 93 10.01 -4.97 6.54
C ALA A 93 11.01 -5.59 5.56
N LEU A 94 11.02 -5.13 4.31
CA LEU A 94 11.96 -5.62 3.28
C LEU A 94 13.41 -5.23 3.58
N ASN A 95 13.68 -4.02 4.06
CA ASN A 95 15.04 -3.61 4.44
C ASN A 95 15.58 -4.48 5.58
N MET A 96 14.75 -4.84 6.55
CA MET A 96 15.14 -5.78 7.61
C MET A 96 15.48 -7.17 7.05
N GLU A 97 14.69 -7.70 6.13
CA GLU A 97 14.98 -8.99 5.49
C GLU A 97 16.20 -8.94 4.57
N LEU A 98 16.44 -7.81 3.87
CA LEU A 98 17.67 -7.60 3.10
C LEU A 98 18.90 -7.67 3.98
N ILE A 99 18.90 -6.98 5.12
CA ILE A 99 20.00 -6.99 6.09
C ILE A 99 20.24 -8.41 6.62
N ARG A 100 19.17 -9.10 7.07
CA ARG A 100 19.22 -10.48 7.56
C ARG A 100 19.79 -11.46 6.54
N ALA A 101 19.51 -11.20 5.26
CA ALA A 101 20.00 -12.04 4.15
C ALA A 101 21.38 -11.62 3.62
N GLY A 102 22.05 -10.65 4.24
CA GLY A 102 23.39 -10.19 3.83
C GLY A 102 23.41 -9.26 2.61
N PHE A 103 22.27 -8.67 2.24
CA PHE A 103 22.15 -7.70 1.15
C PHE A 103 22.13 -6.25 1.67
N ASP A 104 23.04 -5.93 2.57
CA ASP A 104 23.14 -4.64 3.27
C ASP A 104 23.34 -3.42 2.34
N LYS A 105 23.81 -3.64 1.12
CA LYS A 105 23.98 -2.59 0.08
C LYS A 105 22.72 -2.37 -0.77
N LYS A 106 21.75 -3.27 -0.74
CA LYS A 106 20.48 -3.07 -1.45
C LYS A 106 19.55 -2.17 -0.63
N ARG A 107 18.69 -1.44 -1.34
CA ARG A 107 17.70 -0.53 -0.73
C ARG A 107 16.35 -0.74 -1.38
N VAL A 108 15.31 -0.46 -0.62
CA VAL A 108 13.94 -0.40 -1.10
C VAL A 108 13.56 1.06 -1.30
N ALA A 109 12.94 1.37 -2.42
CA ALA A 109 12.36 2.67 -2.70
C ALA A 109 10.85 2.53 -2.89
N THR A 110 10.09 3.39 -2.25
CA THR A 110 8.65 3.52 -2.47
C THR A 110 8.41 4.60 -3.51
N ILE A 111 7.61 4.28 -4.51
CA ILE A 111 7.26 5.21 -5.59
C ILE A 111 5.75 5.42 -5.52
N MET A 112 5.35 6.67 -5.33
CA MET A 112 3.95 7.08 -5.44
C MET A 112 3.56 7.14 -6.91
N THR A 113 2.42 6.56 -7.25
CA THR A 113 1.94 6.49 -8.63
C THR A 113 0.62 7.25 -8.79
N ARG A 114 0.38 7.75 -10.00
CA ARG A 114 -0.87 8.38 -10.41
C ARG A 114 -1.36 7.71 -11.69
N THR A 115 -2.66 7.57 -11.82
CA THR A 115 -3.29 7.05 -13.03
C THR A 115 -4.06 8.17 -13.72
N LEU A 116 -3.72 8.44 -14.97
CA LEU A 116 -4.51 9.32 -15.80
C LEU A 116 -5.76 8.56 -16.27
N VAL A 117 -6.92 9.16 -16.08
CA VAL A 117 -8.21 8.60 -16.50
C VAL A 117 -8.91 9.55 -17.46
N ASP A 118 -9.83 9.02 -18.26
CA ASP A 118 -10.68 9.85 -19.12
C ASP A 118 -11.68 10.61 -18.24
N LYS A 119 -11.80 11.91 -18.45
CA LYS A 119 -12.75 12.78 -17.73
C LYS A 119 -14.22 12.37 -17.94
N ASP A 120 -14.51 11.71 -19.07
CA ASP A 120 -15.85 11.28 -19.46
C ASP A 120 -16.08 9.78 -19.18
N ASP A 121 -15.20 9.13 -18.41
CA ASP A 121 -15.35 7.73 -18.02
C ASP A 121 -16.71 7.50 -17.34
N PRO A 122 -17.53 6.55 -17.83
CA PRO A 122 -18.86 6.27 -17.26
C PRO A 122 -18.82 5.84 -15.80
N ALA A 123 -17.70 5.37 -15.28
CA ALA A 123 -17.53 5.03 -13.87
C ALA A 123 -17.70 6.23 -12.92
N PHE A 124 -17.50 7.47 -13.39
CA PHE A 124 -17.80 8.68 -12.60
C PHE A 124 -19.30 8.87 -12.38
N LYS A 125 -20.16 8.38 -13.29
CA LYS A 125 -21.63 8.46 -13.16
C LYS A 125 -22.21 7.23 -12.47
N SER A 126 -21.56 6.09 -12.59
CA SER A 126 -22.00 4.81 -12.02
C SER A 126 -20.79 4.04 -11.43
N PRO A 127 -20.29 4.46 -10.26
CA PRO A 127 -19.17 3.79 -9.61
C PRO A 127 -19.56 2.36 -9.22
N SER A 128 -18.66 1.39 -9.51
CA SER A 128 -18.94 -0.04 -9.31
C SER A 128 -18.16 -0.66 -8.14
N LYS A 129 -17.18 0.06 -7.58
CA LYS A 129 -16.34 -0.47 -6.50
C LYS A 129 -16.46 0.38 -5.24
N PRO A 130 -17.22 -0.08 -4.23
CA PRO A 130 -17.28 0.61 -2.95
C PRO A 130 -15.93 0.53 -2.22
N ILE A 131 -15.61 1.59 -1.48
CA ILE A 131 -14.43 1.69 -0.61
C ILE A 131 -14.90 2.12 0.77
N GLY A 132 -14.46 1.39 1.82
CA GLY A 132 -14.86 1.68 3.19
C GLY A 132 -16.19 1.05 3.60
N PRO A 133 -16.73 1.43 4.77
CA PRO A 133 -17.98 0.91 5.29
C PRO A 133 -19.18 1.45 4.50
N PHE A 134 -20.29 0.73 4.58
CA PHE A 134 -21.57 1.26 4.12
C PHE A 134 -22.12 2.24 5.16
N TYR A 135 -22.49 3.41 4.70
CA TYR A 135 -23.21 4.40 5.51
C TYR A 135 -24.72 4.15 5.36
N THR A 136 -25.44 4.17 6.47
CA THR A 136 -26.91 4.07 6.53
C THR A 136 -27.51 5.44 6.82
#